data_c2dbe5ff10a0f296205afc996223a8c5
#
_entry.id   c2dbe5ff10a0f296205afc996223a8c5
#
_cell.length_a   1.000
_cell.length_b   1.000
_cell.length_c   1.000
_cell.angle_alpha   90.00
_cell.angle_beta   90.00
_cell.angle_gamma   90.00
#
_symmetry.space_group_name_H-M   'P 1'
#
loop_
_entity.id
_entity.type
_entity.pdbx_description
1 polymer ?
#
loop_
_entity_poly.entity_id
_entity_poly.type
_entity_poly.pdbx_seq_one_letter_code
_entity_poly.pdbx_strand_id
1 'polypeptide(L)'
;KDILYFRIDRKKKLPITTLLYALGVTREQVIESYYSQDHFTYEKESKMWSTKFIPENYKRPVKLPYDLVDAKTKKKFLDKGEKLNLIIANKLKDKGLKDILVSNSEIIGKYIAHDIKEKNGEYIVRSGFDITEEVLEKIIFNETFLLKLVNIDPINKGPYLLETLKIEKNIDKSEALNDIYRILRPGEAPTIEVAEGVFRNLYFNKERYDLSEVGRVKLNAKLNLKTDLKDTVLHKEDIIAIIKFMLDLRDGKGDVDDIDHLGNRRIRS
;
A
#
# COMPACT_ATOMS: atom_id res chain seq x y z
N LYS A 1 -5.42 15.89 -3.06
CA LYS A 1 -4.82 14.61 -2.69
C LYS A 1 -5.61 13.99 -1.57
N ASP A 2 -5.99 12.73 -1.73
CA ASP A 2 -6.73 11.98 -0.72
C ASP A 2 -5.72 11.35 0.26
N ILE A 3 -5.78 11.78 1.51
CA ILE A 3 -4.90 11.32 2.58
C ILE A 3 -5.75 10.71 3.68
N LEU A 4 -5.33 9.55 4.20
CA LEU A 4 -6.00 8.87 5.30
C LEU A 4 -5.48 9.40 6.63
N TYR A 5 -6.42 9.77 7.50
CA TYR A 5 -6.15 10.22 8.86
C TYR A 5 -6.92 9.39 9.87
N PHE A 6 -6.40 9.33 11.09
CA PHE A 6 -7.15 8.85 12.25
C PHE A 6 -7.18 9.91 13.34
N ARG A 7 -8.14 9.78 14.24
CA ARG A 7 -8.28 10.65 15.43
C ARG A 7 -8.45 9.81 16.68
N ILE A 8 -7.82 10.24 17.75
CA ILE A 8 -8.01 9.70 19.09
C ILE A 8 -8.76 10.76 19.91
N ASP A 9 -9.86 10.36 20.55
CA ASP A 9 -10.69 11.24 21.41
C ASP A 9 -11.09 12.58 20.77
N ARG A 10 -11.37 12.60 19.48
CA ARG A 10 -11.70 13.79 18.70
C ARG A 10 -10.64 14.90 18.73
N LYS A 11 -9.44 14.59 19.21
CA LYS A 11 -8.29 15.51 19.25
C LYS A 11 -7.69 15.68 17.85
N LYS A 12 -6.45 16.13 17.77
CA LYS A 12 -5.73 16.35 16.53
C LYS A 12 -5.70 15.06 15.68
N LYS A 13 -5.90 15.20 14.37
CA LYS A 13 -5.78 14.09 13.44
C LYS A 13 -4.31 13.84 13.09
N LEU A 14 -3.95 12.57 13.01
CA LEU A 14 -2.65 12.07 12.55
C LEU A 14 -2.82 11.26 11.25
N PRO A 15 -1.78 11.16 10.40
CA PRO A 15 -1.77 10.21 9.30
C PRO A 15 -2.04 8.78 9.80
N ILE A 16 -2.79 7.99 9.05
CA ILE A 16 -3.07 6.59 9.44
C ILE A 16 -1.79 5.74 9.52
N THR A 17 -0.76 6.12 8.78
CA THR A 17 0.56 5.50 8.80
C THR A 17 1.25 5.59 10.16
N THR A 18 1.03 6.67 10.90
CA THR A 18 1.51 6.81 12.29
C THR A 18 0.91 5.70 13.18
N LEU A 19 -0.37 5.39 13.03
CA LEU A 19 -1.01 4.28 13.75
C LEU A 19 -0.39 2.93 13.36
N LEU A 20 -0.16 2.69 12.07
CA LEU A 20 0.45 1.46 11.59
C LEU A 20 1.89 1.29 12.11
N TYR A 21 2.67 2.36 12.14
CA TYR A 21 4.02 2.34 12.73
C TYR A 21 4.00 2.05 14.22
N ALA A 22 3.08 2.66 14.96
CA ALA A 22 2.89 2.37 16.39
C ALA A 22 2.53 0.91 16.66
N LEU A 23 1.83 0.25 15.73
CA LEU A 23 1.56 -1.19 15.75
C LEU A 23 2.75 -2.06 15.33
N GLY A 24 3.87 -1.46 14.98
CA GLY A 24 5.09 -2.17 14.55
C GLY A 24 5.09 -2.61 13.09
N VAL A 25 4.26 -2.01 12.23
CA VAL A 25 4.30 -2.22 10.79
C VAL A 25 5.34 -1.29 10.19
N THR A 26 6.29 -1.82 9.43
CA THR A 26 7.29 -1.01 8.73
C THR A 26 6.71 -0.37 7.48
N ARG A 27 7.39 0.64 6.94
CA ARG A 27 6.97 1.35 5.72
C ARG A 27 6.78 0.39 4.53
N GLU A 28 7.70 -0.53 4.33
CA GLU A 28 7.60 -1.55 3.27
C GLU A 28 6.46 -2.52 3.53
N GLN A 29 6.29 -2.98 4.77
CA GLN A 29 5.17 -3.84 5.15
C GLN A 29 3.81 -3.17 4.96
N VAL A 30 3.70 -1.85 5.16
CA VAL A 30 2.48 -1.09 4.84
C VAL A 30 2.15 -1.25 3.35
N ILE A 31 3.13 -1.08 2.47
CA ILE A 31 2.92 -1.21 1.03
C ILE A 31 2.55 -2.66 0.67
N GLU A 32 3.26 -3.65 1.19
CA GLU A 32 2.99 -5.07 0.94
C GLU A 32 1.60 -5.52 1.41
N SER A 33 1.11 -4.95 2.50
CA SER A 33 -0.20 -5.31 3.06
C SER A 33 -1.38 -4.85 2.20
N TYR A 34 -1.21 -3.78 1.44
CA TYR A 34 -2.33 -3.15 0.72
C TYR A 34 -2.20 -3.15 -0.78
N TYR A 35 -1.00 -3.34 -1.33
CA TYR A 35 -0.74 -3.25 -2.76
C TYR A 35 0.02 -4.47 -3.27
N SER A 36 -0.35 -4.92 -4.46
CA SER A 36 0.46 -5.88 -5.23
C SER A 36 1.66 -5.16 -5.84
N GLN A 37 2.72 -5.93 -6.12
CA GLN A 37 3.96 -5.42 -6.65
C GLN A 37 4.33 -6.14 -7.94
N ASP A 38 4.84 -5.38 -8.90
CA ASP A 38 5.42 -5.89 -10.13
C ASP A 38 6.94 -5.76 -10.07
N HIS A 39 7.64 -6.77 -10.61
CA HIS A 39 9.10 -6.81 -10.64
C HIS A 39 9.60 -6.40 -12.01
N PHE A 40 10.59 -5.51 -12.02
CA PHE A 40 11.25 -5.03 -13.23
C PHE A 40 12.74 -5.25 -13.10
N THR A 41 13.34 -5.84 -14.13
CA THR A 41 14.78 -6.10 -14.20
C THR A 41 15.38 -5.32 -15.36
N TYR A 42 16.41 -4.51 -15.10
CA TYR A 42 17.09 -3.73 -16.12
C TYR A 42 18.02 -4.58 -16.95
N GLU A 43 17.92 -4.47 -18.27
CA GLU A 43 18.80 -5.12 -19.24
C GLU A 43 19.76 -4.09 -19.82
N LYS A 44 21.05 -4.23 -19.51
CA LYS A 44 22.10 -3.29 -19.96
C LYS A 44 22.22 -3.20 -21.48
N GLU A 45 22.06 -4.32 -22.19
CA GLU A 45 22.22 -4.39 -23.63
C GLU A 45 21.12 -3.64 -24.39
N SER A 46 19.88 -3.84 -23.99
CA SER A 46 18.73 -3.18 -24.62
C SER A 46 18.43 -1.80 -24.02
N LYS A 47 19.00 -1.48 -22.87
CA LYS A 47 18.67 -0.30 -22.05
C LYS A 47 17.17 -0.21 -21.72
N MET A 48 16.53 -1.37 -21.55
CA MET A 48 15.10 -1.52 -21.27
C MET A 48 14.90 -2.35 -20.01
N TRP A 49 13.67 -2.35 -19.52
CA TRP A 49 13.27 -3.12 -18.35
C TRP A 49 12.46 -4.33 -18.76
N SER A 50 12.81 -5.52 -18.28
CA SER A 50 11.99 -6.70 -18.43
C SER A 50 11.03 -6.85 -17.26
N THR A 51 9.78 -7.18 -17.55
CA THR A 51 8.75 -7.45 -16.56
C THR A 51 7.84 -8.58 -17.02
N LYS A 52 7.18 -9.22 -16.06
CA LYS A 52 6.27 -10.33 -16.34
C LYS A 52 5.05 -9.85 -17.14
N PHE A 53 4.71 -10.57 -18.19
CA PHE A 53 3.50 -10.33 -18.96
C PHE A 53 2.29 -10.94 -18.26
N ILE A 54 1.34 -10.10 -17.83
CA ILE A 54 0.15 -10.50 -17.09
C ILE A 54 -1.09 -10.12 -17.92
N PRO A 55 -1.79 -11.08 -18.56
CA PRO A 55 -2.96 -10.80 -19.39
C PRO A 55 -4.08 -10.07 -18.65
N GLU A 56 -4.23 -10.31 -17.34
CA GLU A 56 -5.24 -9.71 -16.50
C GLU A 56 -5.16 -8.18 -16.40
N ASN A 57 -3.99 -7.61 -16.66
CA ASN A 57 -3.78 -6.16 -16.72
C ASN A 57 -4.48 -5.53 -17.93
N TYR A 58 -4.87 -6.32 -18.92
CA TYR A 58 -5.50 -5.88 -20.17
C TYR A 58 -7.01 -6.20 -20.23
N LYS A 59 -7.66 -6.32 -19.10
CA LYS A 59 -9.13 -6.46 -19.04
C LYS A 59 -9.86 -5.32 -19.73
N ARG A 60 -9.28 -4.13 -19.68
CA ARG A 60 -9.69 -2.99 -20.52
C ARG A 60 -8.78 -2.89 -21.73
N PRO A 61 -9.33 -2.73 -22.93
CA PRO A 61 -8.53 -2.56 -24.13
C PRO A 61 -7.63 -1.34 -24.02
N VAL A 62 -6.33 -1.53 -24.23
CA VAL A 62 -5.33 -0.46 -24.19
C VAL A 62 -4.69 -0.35 -25.59
N LYS A 63 -4.46 0.89 -26.04
CA LYS A 63 -3.58 1.14 -27.19
C LYS A 63 -2.14 1.07 -26.71
N LEU A 64 -1.34 0.20 -27.34
CA LEU A 64 0.06 0.02 -26.94
C LEU A 64 0.87 1.32 -27.19
N PRO A 65 1.52 1.87 -26.16
CA PRO A 65 2.38 3.04 -26.31
C PRO A 65 3.74 2.70 -26.92
N TYR A 66 4.11 1.42 -26.99
CA TYR A 66 5.37 0.87 -27.50
C TYR A 66 5.13 -0.48 -28.19
N ASP A 67 6.15 -0.97 -28.92
CA ASP A 67 6.12 -2.32 -29.50
C ASP A 67 6.16 -3.38 -28.39
N LEU A 68 5.31 -4.38 -28.47
CA LEU A 68 5.30 -5.49 -27.52
C LEU A 68 6.36 -6.52 -27.93
N VAL A 69 7.44 -6.56 -27.18
CA VAL A 69 8.61 -7.40 -27.46
C VAL A 69 8.84 -8.39 -26.33
N ASP A 70 9.07 -9.64 -26.67
CA ASP A 70 9.47 -10.66 -25.71
C ASP A 70 10.87 -10.38 -25.16
N ALA A 71 11.02 -10.40 -23.83
CA ALA A 71 12.27 -10.05 -23.18
C ALA A 71 13.41 -11.04 -23.50
N LYS A 72 13.11 -12.33 -23.67
CA LYS A 72 14.11 -13.38 -23.89
C LYS A 72 14.49 -13.52 -25.35
N THR A 73 13.48 -13.63 -26.22
CA THR A 73 13.69 -13.91 -27.65
C THR A 73 13.89 -12.66 -28.49
N LYS A 74 13.61 -11.46 -27.91
CA LYS A 74 13.59 -10.16 -28.60
C LYS A 74 12.63 -10.14 -29.80
N LYS A 75 11.71 -11.09 -29.86
CA LYS A 75 10.70 -11.18 -30.93
C LYS A 75 9.58 -10.18 -30.65
N LYS A 76 9.24 -9.41 -31.66
CA LYS A 76 8.08 -8.50 -31.61
C LYS A 76 6.79 -9.29 -31.86
N PHE A 77 5.80 -9.08 -31.01
CA PHE A 77 4.47 -9.69 -31.06
C PHE A 77 3.41 -8.74 -31.58
N LEU A 78 3.47 -7.45 -31.20
CA LEU A 78 2.53 -6.40 -31.63
C LEU A 78 3.29 -5.10 -31.85
N ASP A 79 2.76 -4.26 -32.76
CA ASP A 79 3.29 -2.94 -33.03
C ASP A 79 2.71 -1.87 -32.10
N LYS A 80 3.47 -0.79 -31.90
CA LYS A 80 3.00 0.42 -31.24
C LYS A 80 1.68 0.90 -31.89
N GLY A 81 0.71 1.24 -31.08
CA GLY A 81 -0.60 1.72 -31.55
C GLY A 81 -1.65 0.63 -31.73
N GLU A 82 -1.27 -0.63 -31.74
CA GLU A 82 -2.24 -1.74 -31.78
C GLU A 82 -3.04 -1.82 -30.46
N LYS A 83 -4.26 -2.33 -30.57
CA LYS A 83 -5.12 -2.53 -29.39
C LYS A 83 -4.82 -3.88 -28.76
N LEU A 84 -4.47 -3.86 -27.48
CA LEU A 84 -4.31 -5.05 -26.66
C LEU A 84 -5.49 -5.17 -25.69
N ASN A 85 -6.14 -6.32 -25.70
CA ASN A 85 -7.22 -6.67 -24.77
C ASN A 85 -6.94 -8.04 -24.13
N LEU A 86 -7.76 -8.45 -23.17
CA LEU A 86 -7.58 -9.71 -22.45
C LEU A 86 -7.55 -10.94 -23.37
N ILE A 87 -8.37 -10.95 -24.43
CA ILE A 87 -8.45 -12.08 -25.37
C ILE A 87 -7.13 -12.20 -26.16
N ILE A 88 -6.64 -11.08 -26.69
CA ILE A 88 -5.38 -11.04 -27.42
C ILE A 88 -4.22 -11.38 -26.47
N ALA A 89 -4.21 -10.82 -25.25
CA ALA A 89 -3.18 -11.07 -24.27
C ALA A 89 -3.09 -12.56 -23.89
N ASN A 90 -4.23 -13.23 -23.67
CA ASN A 90 -4.24 -14.68 -23.42
C ASN A 90 -3.68 -15.47 -24.62
N LYS A 91 -4.06 -15.12 -25.84
CA LYS A 91 -3.51 -15.76 -27.05
C LYS A 91 -1.99 -15.58 -27.16
N LEU A 92 -1.45 -14.42 -26.78
CA LEU A 92 -0.02 -14.18 -26.78
C LEU A 92 0.70 -14.97 -25.69
N LYS A 93 0.11 -15.10 -24.51
CA LYS A 93 0.61 -15.96 -23.43
C LYS A 93 0.66 -17.42 -23.88
N ASP A 94 -0.39 -17.92 -24.53
CA ASP A 94 -0.44 -19.28 -25.08
C ASP A 94 0.61 -19.51 -26.17
N LYS A 95 0.98 -18.47 -26.93
CA LYS A 95 2.10 -18.47 -27.88
C LYS A 95 3.49 -18.41 -27.24
N GLY A 96 3.56 -18.37 -25.89
CA GLY A 96 4.80 -18.42 -25.14
C GLY A 96 5.33 -17.07 -24.63
N LEU A 97 4.60 -15.97 -24.80
CA LEU A 97 4.98 -14.68 -24.25
C LEU A 97 4.86 -14.69 -22.73
N LYS A 98 5.99 -14.62 -22.01
CA LYS A 98 6.06 -14.65 -20.54
C LYS A 98 6.53 -13.35 -19.94
N ASP A 99 7.56 -12.76 -20.53
CA ASP A 99 8.19 -11.53 -20.07
C ASP A 99 8.27 -10.55 -21.24
N ILE A 100 8.05 -9.27 -20.96
CA ILE A 100 8.07 -8.21 -21.98
C ILE A 100 9.11 -7.15 -21.65
N LEU A 101 9.59 -6.45 -22.66
CA LEU A 101 10.46 -5.29 -22.53
C LEU A 101 9.63 -4.01 -22.50
N VAL A 102 9.94 -3.14 -21.55
CA VAL A 102 9.36 -1.81 -21.41
C VAL A 102 10.46 -0.76 -21.33
N SER A 103 10.19 0.43 -21.84
CA SER A 103 11.14 1.55 -21.81
C SER A 103 11.15 2.26 -20.46
N ASN A 104 12.14 3.13 -20.25
CA ASN A 104 12.24 3.97 -19.06
C ASN A 104 10.97 4.82 -18.83
N SER A 105 10.30 5.25 -19.88
CA SER A 105 9.06 6.02 -19.81
C SER A 105 7.93 5.30 -19.07
N GLU A 106 7.92 3.97 -19.08
CA GLU A 106 6.93 3.15 -18.36
C GLU A 106 7.24 3.03 -16.86
N ILE A 107 8.48 3.29 -16.47
CA ILE A 107 8.92 3.26 -15.07
C ILE A 107 8.69 4.61 -14.39
N ILE A 108 8.89 5.70 -15.14
CA ILE A 108 8.71 7.06 -14.63
C ILE A 108 7.25 7.28 -14.19
N GLY A 109 7.06 7.86 -13.00
CA GLY A 109 5.75 8.10 -12.41
C GLY A 109 5.14 6.92 -11.65
N LYS A 110 5.75 5.74 -11.71
CA LYS A 110 5.34 4.61 -10.86
C LYS A 110 5.92 4.76 -9.45
N TYR A 111 5.26 4.13 -8.48
CA TYR A 111 5.67 4.16 -7.08
C TYR A 111 6.59 2.99 -6.77
N ILE A 112 7.72 3.28 -6.10
CA ILE A 112 8.65 2.25 -5.63
C ILE A 112 8.12 1.56 -4.37
N ALA A 113 8.26 0.24 -4.30
CA ALA A 113 7.78 -0.55 -3.18
C ALA A 113 8.83 -0.80 -2.09
N HIS A 114 10.09 -0.53 -2.34
CA HIS A 114 11.21 -0.72 -1.41
C HIS A 114 12.15 0.48 -1.42
N ASP A 115 12.93 0.63 -0.36
CA ASP A 115 13.93 1.67 -0.27
C ASP A 115 15.13 1.36 -1.18
N ILE A 116 15.61 2.34 -1.92
CA ILE A 116 16.85 2.24 -2.70
C ILE A 116 17.86 3.22 -2.12
N LYS A 117 19.04 2.71 -1.79
CA LYS A 117 20.14 3.46 -1.20
C LYS A 117 21.36 3.42 -2.10
N GLU A 118 22.15 4.49 -2.03
CA GLU A 118 23.51 4.51 -2.57
C GLU A 118 24.46 3.65 -1.72
N LYS A 119 25.65 3.42 -2.25
CA LYS A 119 26.73 2.68 -1.53
C LYS A 119 27.16 3.36 -0.23
N ASN A 120 26.99 4.67 -0.13
CA ASN A 120 27.26 5.48 1.07
C ASN A 120 26.14 5.40 2.14
N GLY A 121 25.02 4.71 1.84
CA GLY A 121 23.87 4.58 2.72
C GLY A 121 22.79 5.66 2.57
N GLU A 122 23.01 6.68 1.76
CA GLU A 122 22.00 7.72 1.48
C GLU A 122 20.86 7.18 0.62
N TYR A 123 19.65 7.70 0.83
CA TYR A 123 18.51 7.25 0.06
C TYR A 123 18.51 7.92 -1.34
N ILE A 124 18.46 7.10 -2.38
CA ILE A 124 18.12 7.55 -3.73
C ILE A 124 16.61 7.82 -3.80
N VAL A 125 15.83 6.87 -3.31
CA VAL A 125 14.37 6.99 -3.21
C VAL A 125 13.88 6.10 -2.07
N ARG A 126 12.88 6.58 -1.33
CA ARG A 126 12.21 5.80 -0.29
C ARG A 126 10.96 5.12 -0.83
N SER A 127 10.62 3.99 -0.25
CA SER A 127 9.39 3.24 -0.57
C SER A 127 8.15 4.15 -0.47
N GLY A 128 7.22 4.01 -1.42
CA GLY A 128 6.01 4.82 -1.52
C GLY A 128 6.17 6.15 -2.28
N PHE A 129 7.39 6.52 -2.68
CA PHE A 129 7.60 7.67 -3.56
C PHE A 129 7.53 7.26 -5.04
N ASP A 130 7.15 8.18 -5.88
CA ASP A 130 7.17 8.03 -7.32
C ASP A 130 8.59 8.19 -7.88
N ILE A 131 8.88 7.45 -8.94
CA ILE A 131 10.15 7.51 -9.65
C ILE A 131 10.09 8.67 -10.64
N THR A 132 10.94 9.67 -10.43
CA THR A 132 11.19 10.76 -11.40
C THR A 132 12.29 10.35 -12.38
N GLU A 133 12.46 11.12 -13.45
CA GLU A 133 13.53 10.89 -14.42
C GLU A 133 14.92 10.93 -13.76
N GLU A 134 15.17 11.93 -12.91
CA GLU A 134 16.42 12.06 -12.16
C GLU A 134 16.67 10.88 -11.22
N VAL A 135 15.62 10.39 -10.54
CA VAL A 135 15.71 9.23 -9.65
C VAL A 135 16.03 7.97 -10.46
N LEU A 136 15.41 7.80 -11.62
CA LEU A 136 15.67 6.65 -12.49
C LEU A 136 17.09 6.61 -13.01
N GLU A 137 17.64 7.78 -13.42
CA GLU A 137 19.03 7.90 -13.84
C GLU A 137 20.01 7.52 -12.71
N LYS A 138 19.75 7.97 -11.47
CA LYS A 138 20.56 7.59 -10.29
C LYS A 138 20.46 6.07 -10.00
N ILE A 139 19.29 5.49 -10.13
CA ILE A 139 19.07 4.05 -9.93
C ILE A 139 19.91 3.25 -10.93
N ILE A 140 19.89 3.62 -12.21
CA ILE A 140 20.66 2.96 -13.27
C ILE A 140 22.16 3.18 -13.07
N PHE A 141 22.58 4.39 -12.70
CA PHE A 141 23.98 4.71 -12.42
C PHE A 141 24.55 3.90 -11.25
N ASN A 142 23.76 3.69 -10.19
CA ASN A 142 24.14 2.89 -9.03
C ASN A 142 24.00 1.37 -9.26
N GLU A 143 23.74 0.94 -10.50
CA GLU A 143 23.63 -0.46 -10.88
C GLU A 143 22.55 -1.25 -10.10
N THR A 144 21.48 -0.55 -9.70
CA THR A 144 20.31 -1.20 -9.08
C THR A 144 19.39 -1.71 -10.19
N PHE A 145 19.56 -2.98 -10.58
CA PHE A 145 18.89 -3.54 -11.75
C PHE A 145 17.59 -4.29 -11.46
N LEU A 146 17.19 -4.39 -10.20
CA LEU A 146 15.93 -4.98 -9.78
C LEU A 146 15.06 -3.94 -9.07
N LEU A 147 13.91 -3.64 -9.64
CA LEU A 147 12.90 -2.76 -9.05
C LEU A 147 11.64 -3.55 -8.71
N LYS A 148 11.09 -3.29 -7.53
CA LYS A 148 9.73 -3.69 -7.15
C LYS A 148 8.87 -2.44 -7.18
N LEU A 149 7.92 -2.39 -8.10
CA LEU A 149 7.03 -1.25 -8.28
C LEU A 149 5.63 -1.61 -7.81
N VAL A 150 4.96 -0.64 -7.21
CA VAL A 150 3.58 -0.81 -6.72
C VAL A 150 2.64 -0.82 -7.91
N ASN A 151 1.77 -1.83 -7.97
CA ASN A 151 0.74 -1.90 -9.00
C ASN A 151 -0.43 -0.99 -8.59
N ILE A 152 -0.56 0.15 -9.27
CA ILE A 152 -1.64 1.12 -9.12
C ILE A 152 -2.48 1.08 -10.40
N ASP A 153 -3.78 0.88 -10.22
CA ASP A 153 -4.78 1.11 -11.26
C ASP A 153 -5.57 2.37 -10.89
N PRO A 154 -5.43 3.48 -11.62
CA PRO A 154 -6.09 4.75 -11.28
C PRO A 154 -7.60 4.66 -11.15
N ILE A 155 -8.21 3.61 -11.70
CA ILE A 155 -9.67 3.44 -11.71
C ILE A 155 -10.13 2.51 -10.59
N ASN A 156 -9.37 1.45 -10.31
CA ASN A 156 -9.78 0.39 -9.37
C ASN A 156 -8.99 0.40 -8.07
N LYS A 157 -7.86 1.08 -8.00
CA LYS A 157 -6.98 1.11 -6.83
C LYS A 157 -6.15 2.37 -6.77
N GLY A 158 -6.60 3.34 -6.00
CA GLY A 158 -5.94 4.62 -5.85
C GLY A 158 -4.69 4.58 -4.95
N PRO A 159 -3.78 5.55 -5.10
CA PRO A 159 -2.53 5.65 -4.35
C PRO A 159 -2.69 6.31 -2.97
N TYR A 160 -3.85 6.21 -2.33
CA TYR A 160 -4.19 6.97 -1.12
C TYR A 160 -3.20 6.74 0.03
N LEU A 161 -2.83 5.49 0.27
CA LEU A 161 -1.90 5.14 1.34
C LEU A 161 -0.46 5.53 1.00
N LEU A 162 -0.08 5.46 -0.28
CA LEU A 162 1.23 5.92 -0.75
C LEU A 162 1.37 7.43 -0.58
N GLU A 163 0.34 8.20 -0.92
CA GLU A 163 0.30 9.65 -0.69
C GLU A 163 0.31 9.97 0.82
N THR A 164 -0.30 9.14 1.64
CA THR A 164 -0.23 9.25 3.10
C THR A 164 1.18 8.96 3.62
N LEU A 165 1.86 7.96 3.07
CA LEU A 165 3.26 7.65 3.41
C LEU A 165 4.23 8.80 3.06
N LYS A 166 3.94 9.58 2.01
CA LYS A 166 4.77 10.74 1.64
C LYS A 166 4.76 11.85 2.68
N ILE A 167 3.64 12.03 3.38
CA ILE A 167 3.51 13.04 4.44
C ILE A 167 3.91 12.53 5.82
N GLU A 168 4.13 11.22 5.99
CA GLU A 168 4.56 10.63 7.24
C GLU A 168 5.95 11.12 7.62
N LYS A 169 6.06 11.68 8.81
CA LYS A 169 7.31 12.24 9.35
C LYS A 169 8.08 11.23 10.19
N ASN A 170 7.34 10.30 10.83
CA ASN A 170 7.93 9.31 11.71
C ASN A 170 8.71 8.27 10.88
N ILE A 171 9.84 7.84 11.44
CA ILE A 171 10.73 6.87 10.81
C ILE A 171 10.42 5.46 11.31
N ASP A 172 10.08 5.35 12.60
CA ASP A 172 9.91 4.08 13.30
C ASP A 172 8.74 4.07 14.29
N LYS A 173 8.57 2.91 14.95
CA LYS A 173 7.56 2.69 15.99
C LYS A 173 7.70 3.67 17.16
N SER A 174 8.91 3.97 17.58
CA SER A 174 9.17 4.80 18.77
C SER A 174 8.71 6.25 18.56
N GLU A 175 9.03 6.81 17.39
CA GLU A 175 8.60 8.17 17.03
C GLU A 175 7.07 8.25 16.89
N ALA A 176 6.46 7.25 16.26
CA ALA A 176 5.01 7.17 16.11
C ALA A 176 4.29 7.08 17.46
N LEU A 177 4.79 6.27 18.39
CA LEU A 177 4.25 6.17 19.75
C LEU A 177 4.38 7.49 20.50
N ASN A 178 5.51 8.20 20.36
CA ASN A 178 5.72 9.50 20.97
C ASN A 178 4.75 10.56 20.42
N ASP A 179 4.50 10.56 19.12
CA ASP A 179 3.55 11.49 18.51
C ASP A 179 2.11 11.24 18.98
N ILE A 180 1.70 9.99 19.10
CA ILE A 180 0.40 9.61 19.66
C ILE A 180 0.32 10.04 21.12
N TYR A 181 1.36 9.79 21.91
CA TYR A 181 1.39 10.15 23.33
C TYR A 181 1.27 11.67 23.55
N ARG A 182 2.01 12.48 22.78
CA ARG A 182 1.96 13.95 22.87
C ARG A 182 0.57 14.51 22.58
N ILE A 183 -0.23 13.82 21.78
CA ILE A 183 -1.62 14.23 21.54
C ILE A 183 -2.50 13.91 22.74
N LEU A 184 -2.30 12.76 23.36
CA LEU A 184 -3.08 12.33 24.52
C LEU A 184 -2.71 13.12 25.79
N ARG A 185 -1.41 13.35 25.99
CA ARG A 185 -0.85 14.05 27.15
C ARG A 185 0.13 15.15 26.72
N PRO A 186 -0.38 16.31 26.32
CA PRO A 186 0.46 17.44 25.94
C PRO A 186 1.33 17.92 27.11
N GLY A 187 2.60 18.23 26.81
CA GLY A 187 3.54 18.78 27.81
C GLY A 187 4.38 17.74 28.56
N GLU A 188 4.11 16.46 28.41
CA GLU A 188 4.92 15.40 29.00
C GLU A 188 5.89 14.80 27.96
N ALA A 189 7.11 14.45 28.38
CA ALA A 189 8.07 13.70 27.59
C ALA A 189 8.08 12.24 28.08
N PRO A 190 7.47 11.30 27.38
CA PRO A 190 7.39 9.92 27.84
C PRO A 190 8.68 9.15 27.59
N THR A 191 8.91 8.11 28.40
CA THR A 191 9.76 6.98 27.96
C THR A 191 8.99 6.13 26.96
N ILE A 192 9.71 5.35 26.15
CA ILE A 192 9.09 4.48 25.14
C ILE A 192 8.10 3.51 25.78
N GLU A 193 8.45 2.94 26.93
CA GLU A 193 7.61 1.99 27.68
C GLU A 193 6.29 2.62 28.15
N VAL A 194 6.34 3.86 28.64
CA VAL A 194 5.15 4.60 29.04
C VAL A 194 4.25 4.92 27.84
N ALA A 195 4.83 5.36 26.73
CA ALA A 195 4.09 5.64 25.50
C ALA A 195 3.42 4.37 24.95
N GLU A 196 4.15 3.24 24.93
CA GLU A 196 3.61 1.94 24.51
C GLU A 196 2.49 1.45 25.43
N GLY A 197 2.65 1.60 26.75
CA GLY A 197 1.62 1.26 27.73
C GLY A 197 0.33 2.06 27.53
N VAL A 198 0.44 3.37 27.34
CA VAL A 198 -0.71 4.23 27.05
C VAL A 198 -1.37 3.86 25.72
N PHE A 199 -0.59 3.63 24.67
CA PHE A 199 -1.11 3.21 23.37
C PHE A 199 -1.85 1.87 23.46
N ARG A 200 -1.27 0.88 24.13
CA ARG A 200 -1.90 -0.44 24.31
C ARG A 200 -3.24 -0.35 25.07
N ASN A 201 -3.35 0.56 26.04
CA ASN A 201 -4.55 0.75 26.82
C ASN A 201 -5.71 1.41 26.05
N LEU A 202 -5.46 1.97 24.84
CA LEU A 202 -6.52 2.60 24.06
C LEU A 202 -7.54 1.58 23.53
N TYR A 203 -7.05 0.49 22.92
CA TYR A 203 -7.91 -0.45 22.16
C TYR A 203 -7.52 -1.93 22.35
N PHE A 204 -6.35 -2.21 22.94
CA PHE A 204 -5.73 -3.53 22.95
C PHE A 204 -5.66 -4.18 24.33
N ASN A 205 -6.14 -3.49 25.35
CA ASN A 205 -6.16 -4.00 26.72
C ASN A 205 -7.58 -4.30 27.17
N LYS A 206 -7.85 -5.54 27.54
CA LYS A 206 -9.16 -6.06 27.95
C LYS A 206 -9.73 -5.35 29.21
N GLU A 207 -8.87 -4.80 30.06
CA GLU A 207 -9.30 -4.06 31.25
C GLU A 207 -9.77 -2.62 30.94
N ARG A 208 -9.41 -2.11 29.76
CA ARG A 208 -9.63 -0.71 29.38
C ARG A 208 -10.54 -0.53 28.17
N TYR A 209 -10.69 -1.56 27.36
CA TYR A 209 -11.47 -1.55 26.13
C TYR A 209 -12.28 -2.83 25.97
N ASP A 210 -13.53 -2.68 25.62
CA ASP A 210 -14.44 -3.79 25.34
C ASP A 210 -15.32 -3.47 24.13
N LEU A 211 -15.12 -4.21 23.04
CA LEU A 211 -15.92 -4.13 21.83
C LEU A 211 -17.28 -4.82 21.99
N SER A 212 -17.44 -5.65 23.03
CA SER A 212 -18.50 -6.64 23.24
C SER A 212 -18.50 -7.78 22.20
N GLU A 213 -19.13 -8.90 22.55
CA GLU A 213 -19.30 -10.03 21.62
C GLU A 213 -20.08 -9.63 20.36
N VAL A 214 -21.12 -8.80 20.52
CA VAL A 214 -21.93 -8.28 19.39
C VAL A 214 -21.08 -7.42 18.46
N GLY A 215 -20.21 -6.57 19.03
CA GLY A 215 -19.26 -5.78 18.25
C GLY A 215 -18.28 -6.66 17.49
N ARG A 216 -17.75 -7.70 18.14
CA ARG A 216 -16.84 -8.66 17.49
C ARG A 216 -17.52 -9.42 16.35
N VAL A 217 -18.76 -9.91 16.54
CA VAL A 217 -19.53 -10.57 15.47
C VAL A 217 -19.68 -9.64 14.27
N LYS A 218 -20.08 -8.41 14.48
CA LYS A 218 -20.27 -7.45 13.39
C LYS A 218 -18.96 -7.09 12.68
N LEU A 219 -17.90 -6.88 13.44
CA LEU A 219 -16.57 -6.59 12.88
C LEU A 219 -16.08 -7.76 12.03
N ASN A 220 -16.19 -8.99 12.54
CA ASN A 220 -15.82 -10.19 11.81
C ASN A 220 -16.62 -10.35 10.52
N ALA A 221 -17.94 -10.16 10.58
CA ALA A 221 -18.81 -10.24 9.40
C ALA A 221 -18.47 -9.17 8.36
N LYS A 222 -18.26 -7.93 8.78
CA LYS A 222 -17.97 -6.81 7.88
C LYS A 222 -16.62 -6.92 7.21
N LEU A 223 -15.61 -7.37 7.94
CA LEU A 223 -14.23 -7.47 7.48
C LEU A 223 -13.80 -8.87 7.05
N ASN A 224 -14.74 -9.83 7.08
CA ASN A 224 -14.48 -11.25 6.77
C ASN A 224 -13.34 -11.84 7.63
N LEU A 225 -13.36 -11.54 8.93
CA LEU A 225 -12.41 -12.06 9.91
C LEU A 225 -12.97 -13.28 10.62
N LYS A 226 -12.09 -14.09 11.22
CA LYS A 226 -12.41 -15.29 11.96
C LYS A 226 -11.91 -15.26 13.42
N THR A 227 -11.82 -14.06 13.99
CA THR A 227 -11.40 -13.89 15.39
C THR A 227 -12.43 -14.47 16.35
N ASP A 228 -11.99 -15.04 17.47
CA ASP A 228 -12.88 -15.62 18.48
C ASP A 228 -13.86 -14.54 18.99
N LEU A 229 -15.14 -14.90 19.11
CA LEU A 229 -16.20 -14.01 19.55
C LEU A 229 -16.02 -13.52 20.99
N LYS A 230 -15.33 -14.30 21.83
CA LYS A 230 -14.99 -13.94 23.21
C LYS A 230 -13.82 -12.95 23.29
N ASP A 231 -13.15 -12.72 22.19
CA ASP A 231 -12.06 -11.75 22.11
C ASP A 231 -12.59 -10.37 21.74
N THR A 232 -12.84 -9.58 22.76
CA THR A 232 -13.53 -8.28 22.65
C THR A 232 -12.59 -7.07 22.60
N VAL A 233 -11.29 -7.28 22.44
CA VAL A 233 -10.32 -6.21 22.19
C VAL A 233 -9.93 -6.17 20.70
N LEU A 234 -9.42 -5.03 20.26
CA LEU A 234 -8.88 -4.94 18.89
C LEU A 234 -7.48 -5.55 18.81
N HIS A 235 -7.15 -6.07 17.64
CA HIS A 235 -5.84 -6.58 17.26
C HIS A 235 -5.26 -5.79 16.10
N LYS A 236 -3.97 -5.95 15.86
CA LYS A 236 -3.28 -5.37 14.70
C LYS A 236 -3.96 -5.75 13.38
N GLU A 237 -4.39 -6.99 13.26
CA GLU A 237 -5.09 -7.55 12.09
C GLU A 237 -6.44 -6.86 11.86
N ASP A 238 -7.17 -6.54 12.93
CA ASP A 238 -8.43 -5.80 12.83
C ASP A 238 -8.19 -4.40 12.24
N ILE A 239 -7.17 -3.69 12.71
CA ILE A 239 -6.82 -2.35 12.22
C ILE A 239 -6.42 -2.41 10.74
N ILE A 240 -5.58 -3.38 10.36
CA ILE A 240 -5.16 -3.57 8.96
C ILE A 240 -6.38 -3.84 8.08
N ALA A 241 -7.31 -4.69 8.52
CA ALA A 241 -8.52 -5.01 7.77
C ALA A 241 -9.48 -3.82 7.67
N ILE A 242 -9.63 -2.99 8.72
CA ILE A 242 -10.42 -1.76 8.70
C ILE A 242 -9.88 -0.79 7.65
N ILE A 243 -8.56 -0.57 7.63
CA ILE A 243 -7.93 0.33 6.66
C ILE A 243 -8.14 -0.20 5.24
N LYS A 244 -7.97 -1.50 5.01
CA LYS A 244 -8.22 -2.12 3.72
C LYS A 244 -9.67 -1.91 3.25
N PHE A 245 -10.62 -2.13 4.15
CA PHE A 245 -12.03 -1.90 3.86
C PHE A 245 -12.32 -0.43 3.50
N MET A 246 -11.71 0.53 4.20
CA MET A 246 -11.83 1.96 3.88
C MET A 246 -11.25 2.29 2.51
N LEU A 247 -10.11 1.71 2.15
CA LEU A 247 -9.51 1.87 0.82
C LEU A 247 -10.44 1.29 -0.26
N ASP A 248 -10.99 0.11 -0.04
CA ASP A 248 -11.93 -0.54 -0.96
C ASP A 248 -13.20 0.30 -1.16
N LEU A 249 -13.76 0.88 -0.08
CA LEU A 249 -14.88 1.81 -0.17
C LEU A 249 -14.54 3.06 -1.00
N ARG A 250 -13.35 3.61 -0.82
CA ARG A 250 -12.90 4.78 -1.60
C ARG A 250 -12.71 4.45 -3.08
N ASP A 251 -12.32 3.23 -3.39
CA ASP A 251 -12.21 2.69 -4.74
C ASP A 251 -13.58 2.25 -5.32
N GLY A 252 -14.68 2.51 -4.59
CA GLY A 252 -16.06 2.18 -5.03
C GLY A 252 -16.41 0.71 -4.86
N LYS A 253 -15.73 -0.03 -4.00
CA LYS A 253 -16.02 -1.43 -3.68
C LYS A 253 -16.68 -1.53 -2.31
N GLY A 254 -17.83 -2.23 -2.25
CA GLY A 254 -18.60 -2.43 -1.02
C GLY A 254 -19.53 -1.27 -0.68
N ASP A 255 -20.28 -1.43 0.40
CA ASP A 255 -21.33 -0.51 0.83
C ASP A 255 -20.98 0.16 2.16
N VAL A 256 -21.31 1.43 2.26
CA VAL A 256 -21.22 2.21 3.50
C VAL A 256 -22.32 1.77 4.46
N ASP A 257 -21.99 1.65 5.76
CA ASP A 257 -22.98 1.31 6.78
C ASP A 257 -24.03 2.42 6.93
N ASP A 258 -25.27 2.00 7.08
CA ASP A 258 -26.35 2.90 7.49
C ASP A 258 -26.12 3.33 8.95
N ILE A 259 -25.74 4.58 9.15
CA ILE A 259 -25.44 5.15 10.47
C ILE A 259 -26.69 5.36 11.33
N ASP A 260 -27.88 5.36 10.72
CA ASP A 260 -29.15 5.56 11.44
C ASP A 260 -29.75 4.24 11.93
N HIS A 261 -29.27 3.10 11.43
CA HIS A 261 -29.69 1.79 11.87
C HIS A 261 -29.32 1.58 13.35
N LEU A 262 -30.30 1.20 14.18
CA LEU A 262 -30.13 1.02 15.64
C LEU A 262 -28.95 0.11 16.02
N GLY A 263 -28.73 -0.96 15.26
CA GLY A 263 -27.62 -1.87 15.49
C GLY A 263 -26.25 -1.24 15.27
N ASN A 264 -26.12 -0.31 14.33
CA ASN A 264 -24.87 0.40 14.05
C ASN A 264 -24.62 1.52 15.07
N ARG A 265 -25.68 2.16 15.55
CA ARG A 265 -25.60 3.15 16.63
C ARG A 265 -25.08 2.60 17.93
N ARG A 266 -25.50 1.37 18.32
CA ARG A 266 -25.06 0.72 19.56
C ARG A 266 -23.56 0.44 19.61
N ILE A 267 -22.96 0.14 18.47
CA ILE A 267 -21.50 -0.07 18.39
C ILE A 267 -20.74 1.27 18.39
N ARG A 268 -21.35 2.29 17.81
CA ARG A 268 -20.74 3.61 17.75
C ARG A 268 -20.66 4.32 19.11
N SER A 269 -21.65 4.15 19.97
CA SER A 269 -21.67 4.75 21.31
C SER A 269 -20.90 3.93 22.31
#